data_5e80a43cc9f158dc1c60586c9fcb696c
#
_entry.id   5e80a43cc9f158dc1c60586c9fcb696c
#
_cell.length_a   1.000
_cell.length_b   1.000
_cell.length_c   1.000
_cell.angle_alpha   90.00
_cell.angle_beta   90.00
_cell.angle_gamma   90.00
#
_symmetry.space_group_name_H-M   'P 1'
#
loop_
_entity.id
_entity.type
_entity.pdbx_description
1 polymer ?
#
loop_
_entity_poly.entity_id
_entity_poly.type
_entity_poly.pdbx_seq_one_letter_code
_entity_poly.pdbx_strand_id
1 'polypeptide(L)'
;MQYLLKISIDNTDAWRLIAIDGQADLAHVAKLIALSFDYADGKMLFNVKGKDYNAGVKGDTDSVEALTQFDTLCVEFEEEFLFKIDSNPLLTHTVRVMKKDEHLFCLMPSCLVGSGLLPCKDNLTSLKINNYLDSDEAKSLDLRDVTNRLRAYGSLRKDVNKAMVQAGASALNFVQK
;
A
#
# COMPACT_ATOMS: atom_id res chain seq x y z
N MET A 1 -13.50 9.76 -3.62
CA MET A 1 -12.98 10.13 -2.27
C MET A 1 -11.49 9.88 -2.21
N GLN A 2 -10.78 10.60 -1.34
CA GLN A 2 -9.36 10.42 -1.07
C GLN A 2 -9.18 10.02 0.40
N TYR A 3 -8.21 9.16 0.68
CA TYR A 3 -8.02 8.58 2.01
C TYR A 3 -6.60 8.77 2.52
N LEU A 4 -6.47 9.04 3.82
CA LEU A 4 -5.25 8.81 4.57
C LEU A 4 -5.41 7.52 5.36
N LEU A 5 -4.58 6.52 5.05
CA LEU A 5 -4.57 5.23 5.69
C LEU A 5 -3.32 5.10 6.56
N LYS A 6 -3.52 4.81 7.85
CA LYS A 6 -2.43 4.38 8.73
C LYS A 6 -2.39 2.86 8.72
N ILE A 7 -1.27 2.31 8.27
CA ILE A 7 -1.02 0.87 8.25
C ILE A 7 0.01 0.57 9.34
N SER A 8 -0.38 -0.21 10.34
CA SER A 8 0.48 -0.64 11.43
C SER A 8 0.73 -2.14 11.33
N ILE A 9 1.98 -2.58 11.52
CA ILE A 9 2.29 -3.99 11.69
C ILE A 9 2.01 -4.33 13.15
N ASP A 10 1.07 -5.24 13.39
CA ASP A 10 0.62 -5.58 14.73
C ASP A 10 1.77 -6.07 15.62
N ASN A 11 1.76 -5.64 16.89
CA ASN A 11 2.80 -5.92 17.88
C ASN A 11 4.20 -5.41 17.52
N THR A 12 4.30 -4.35 16.72
CA THR A 12 5.56 -3.67 16.40
C THR A 12 5.39 -2.15 16.39
N ASP A 13 6.51 -1.41 16.39
CA ASP A 13 6.54 0.05 16.22
C ASP A 13 6.66 0.47 14.73
N ALA A 14 6.53 -0.47 13.80
CA ALA A 14 6.60 -0.20 12.38
C ALA A 14 5.22 0.15 11.81
N TRP A 15 5.09 1.33 11.20
CA TRP A 15 3.85 1.80 10.58
C TRP A 15 4.09 2.82 9.46
N ARG A 16 3.07 3.02 8.61
CA ARG A 16 3.05 4.00 7.53
C ARG A 16 1.74 4.76 7.51
N LEU A 17 1.79 6.04 7.15
CA LEU A 17 0.63 6.86 6.80
C LEU A 17 0.71 7.17 5.31
N ILE A 18 -0.16 6.56 4.52
CA ILE A 18 -0.20 6.74 3.07
C ILE A 18 -1.46 7.46 2.62
N ALA A 19 -1.31 8.28 1.57
CA ALA A 19 -2.42 8.92 0.88
C ALA A 19 -2.75 8.13 -0.39
N ILE A 20 -4.02 7.79 -0.59
CA ILE A 20 -4.53 7.05 -1.75
C ILE A 20 -5.77 7.70 -2.35
N ASP A 21 -6.02 7.41 -3.63
CA ASP A 21 -7.28 7.73 -4.30
C ASP A 21 -8.24 6.53 -4.16
N GLY A 22 -9.45 6.78 -3.69
CA GLY A 22 -10.47 5.76 -3.51
C GLY A 22 -11.02 5.18 -4.82
N GLN A 23 -10.77 5.83 -5.96
CA GLN A 23 -11.05 5.26 -7.28
C GLN A 23 -10.05 4.19 -7.72
N ALA A 24 -8.90 4.08 -7.03
CA ALA A 24 -7.96 3.00 -7.26
C ALA A 24 -8.61 1.65 -6.92
N ASP A 25 -8.29 0.62 -7.70
CA ASP A 25 -8.74 -0.74 -7.43
C ASP A 25 -8.04 -1.34 -6.20
N LEU A 26 -8.63 -2.39 -5.62
CA LEU A 26 -8.10 -3.04 -4.42
C LEU A 26 -6.71 -3.62 -4.64
N ALA A 27 -6.44 -4.18 -5.83
CA ALA A 27 -5.12 -4.69 -6.18
C ALA A 27 -4.07 -3.56 -6.16
N HIS A 28 -4.44 -2.38 -6.66
CA HIS A 28 -3.56 -1.22 -6.65
C HIS A 28 -3.28 -0.73 -5.22
N VAL A 29 -4.34 -0.57 -4.40
CA VAL A 29 -4.19 -0.14 -2.99
C VAL A 29 -3.36 -1.15 -2.19
N ALA A 30 -3.63 -2.45 -2.33
CA ALA A 30 -2.85 -3.51 -1.68
C ALA A 30 -1.37 -3.45 -2.07
N LYS A 31 -1.08 -3.24 -3.35
CA LYS A 31 0.30 -3.08 -3.83
C LYS A 31 0.98 -1.83 -3.27
N LEU A 32 0.27 -0.70 -3.15
CA LEU A 32 0.80 0.50 -2.50
C LEU A 32 1.16 0.21 -1.03
N ILE A 33 0.31 -0.52 -0.30
CA ILE A 33 0.61 -0.93 1.09
C ILE A 33 1.87 -1.79 1.12
N ALA A 34 1.95 -2.85 0.29
CA ALA A 34 3.12 -3.72 0.24
C ALA A 34 4.41 -2.95 -0.09
N LEU A 35 4.37 -2.04 -1.07
CA LEU A 35 5.48 -1.19 -1.46
C LEU A 35 5.90 -0.19 -0.38
N SER A 36 4.96 0.25 0.47
CA SER A 36 5.28 1.17 1.57
C SER A 36 6.21 0.54 2.61
N PHE A 37 6.16 -0.79 2.74
CA PHE A 37 7.06 -1.59 3.59
C PHE A 37 8.20 -2.27 2.82
N ASP A 38 8.26 -2.10 1.49
CA ASP A 38 9.23 -2.77 0.60
C ASP A 38 9.12 -4.30 0.63
N TYR A 39 7.90 -4.84 0.76
CA TYR A 39 7.67 -6.28 0.78
C TYR A 39 7.92 -6.93 -0.58
N ALA A 40 8.38 -8.19 -0.54
CA ALA A 40 8.39 -9.05 -1.71
C ALA A 40 6.95 -9.29 -2.23
N ASP A 41 6.83 -9.61 -3.51
CA ASP A 41 5.53 -9.91 -4.13
C ASP A 41 4.89 -11.14 -3.45
N GLY A 42 3.56 -11.11 -3.37
CA GLY A 42 2.78 -12.19 -2.77
C GLY A 42 1.28 -11.98 -2.97
N LYS A 43 0.48 -12.98 -2.61
CA LYS A 43 -0.97 -12.83 -2.52
C LYS A 43 -1.33 -11.82 -1.46
N MET A 44 -2.26 -10.94 -1.77
CA MET A 44 -2.72 -9.90 -0.87
C MET A 44 -4.21 -10.03 -0.62
N LEU A 45 -4.60 -9.80 0.62
CA LEU A 45 -5.98 -9.95 1.10
C LEU A 45 -6.33 -8.78 2.00
N PHE A 46 -7.53 -8.22 1.81
CA PHE A 46 -8.17 -7.34 2.78
C PHE A 46 -9.29 -8.11 3.51
N ASN A 47 -9.38 -7.92 4.82
CA ASN A 47 -10.56 -8.32 5.59
C ASN A 47 -11.25 -7.05 6.10
N VAL A 48 -12.40 -6.73 5.52
CA VAL A 48 -13.18 -5.53 5.83
C VAL A 48 -14.54 -5.95 6.37
N LYS A 49 -14.87 -5.55 7.60
CA LYS A 49 -16.15 -5.89 8.25
C LYS A 49 -16.42 -7.40 8.27
N GLY A 50 -15.35 -8.20 8.45
CA GLY A 50 -15.44 -9.67 8.49
C GLY A 50 -15.57 -10.35 7.13
N LYS A 51 -15.53 -9.60 6.03
CA LYS A 51 -15.52 -10.12 4.67
C LYS A 51 -14.12 -10.05 4.07
N ASP A 52 -13.66 -11.15 3.50
CA ASP A 52 -12.40 -11.23 2.77
C ASP A 52 -12.56 -10.73 1.33
N TYR A 53 -11.58 -9.92 0.88
CA TYR A 53 -11.45 -9.45 -0.49
C TYR A 53 -10.07 -9.83 -1.01
N ASN A 54 -10.04 -10.66 -2.06
CA ASN A 54 -8.80 -10.99 -2.72
C ASN A 54 -8.31 -9.76 -3.52
N ALA A 55 -7.17 -9.23 -3.13
CA ALA A 55 -6.55 -8.07 -3.77
C ALA A 55 -5.52 -8.46 -4.86
N GLY A 56 -5.52 -9.72 -5.29
CA GLY A 56 -4.72 -10.21 -6.40
C GLY A 56 -3.36 -10.78 -6.03
N VAL A 57 -2.83 -11.55 -6.98
CA VAL A 57 -1.45 -12.05 -7.03
C VAL A 57 -0.79 -11.40 -8.24
N LYS A 58 0.52 -11.35 -8.28
CA LYS A 58 1.26 -11.03 -9.50
C LYS A 58 0.82 -12.00 -10.62
N GLY A 59 0.08 -11.48 -11.60
CA GLY A 59 -0.46 -12.26 -12.72
C GLY A 59 -1.92 -12.68 -12.63
N ASP A 60 -2.59 -12.53 -11.49
CA ASP A 60 -4.01 -12.85 -11.30
C ASP A 60 -4.80 -11.56 -10.93
N THR A 61 -4.57 -10.51 -11.72
CA THR A 61 -5.27 -9.22 -11.58
C THR A 61 -6.71 -9.26 -12.10
N ASP A 62 -7.16 -10.40 -12.61
CA ASP A 62 -8.46 -10.54 -13.28
C ASP A 62 -9.59 -10.99 -12.34
N SER A 63 -9.34 -11.14 -11.04
CA SER A 63 -10.44 -11.38 -10.11
C SER A 63 -11.32 -10.13 -10.02
N VAL A 64 -12.64 -10.32 -10.09
CA VAL A 64 -13.62 -9.21 -9.98
C VAL A 64 -13.38 -8.40 -8.70
N GLU A 65 -12.97 -9.05 -7.62
CA GLU A 65 -12.66 -8.39 -6.34
C GLU A 65 -11.42 -7.50 -6.43
N ALA A 66 -10.35 -7.94 -7.10
CA ALA A 66 -9.11 -7.18 -7.27
C ALA A 66 -9.35 -5.87 -8.05
N LEU A 67 -10.29 -5.87 -9.00
CA LEU A 67 -10.67 -4.72 -9.82
C LEU A 67 -11.74 -3.83 -9.16
N THR A 68 -12.27 -4.23 -8.00
CA THR A 68 -13.23 -3.42 -7.24
C THR A 68 -12.55 -2.15 -6.74
N GLN A 69 -13.18 -0.98 -6.92
CA GLN A 69 -12.67 0.28 -6.41
C GLN A 69 -12.68 0.32 -4.88
N PHE A 70 -11.67 0.93 -4.28
CA PHE A 70 -11.56 1.05 -2.82
C PHE A 70 -12.77 1.77 -2.20
N ASP A 71 -13.31 2.79 -2.88
CA ASP A 71 -14.51 3.52 -2.44
C ASP A 71 -15.71 2.62 -2.19
N THR A 72 -15.83 1.48 -2.90
CA THR A 72 -16.97 0.56 -2.76
C THR A 72 -16.92 -0.27 -1.46
N LEU A 73 -15.79 -0.27 -0.75
CA LEU A 73 -15.70 -0.87 0.59
C LEU A 73 -16.49 -0.09 1.64
N CYS A 74 -16.85 1.16 1.34
CA CYS A 74 -17.59 2.05 2.24
C CYS A 74 -16.96 2.12 3.63
N VAL A 75 -15.63 2.23 3.69
CA VAL A 75 -14.92 2.43 4.96
C VAL A 75 -15.00 3.89 5.39
N GLU A 76 -15.19 4.12 6.68
CA GLU A 76 -15.40 5.44 7.26
C GLU A 76 -14.22 5.89 8.12
N PHE A 77 -14.22 7.16 8.49
CA PHE A 77 -13.21 7.73 9.40
C PHE A 77 -13.13 6.92 10.70
N GLU A 78 -11.92 6.63 11.14
CA GLU A 78 -11.56 5.79 12.29
C GLU A 78 -11.90 4.29 12.16
N GLU A 79 -12.49 3.87 11.05
CA GLU A 79 -12.72 2.44 10.82
C GLU A 79 -11.40 1.70 10.57
N GLU A 80 -11.33 0.48 11.08
CA GLU A 80 -10.18 -0.41 10.96
C GLU A 80 -10.54 -1.66 10.16
N PHE A 81 -9.58 -2.12 9.37
CA PHE A 81 -9.66 -3.39 8.64
C PHE A 81 -8.27 -4.02 8.55
N LEU A 82 -8.22 -5.30 8.18
CA LEU A 82 -6.96 -6.04 8.14
C LEU A 82 -6.42 -6.14 6.71
N PHE A 83 -5.10 -6.12 6.60
CA PHE A 83 -4.35 -6.44 5.40
C PHE A 83 -3.39 -7.59 5.69
N LYS A 84 -3.31 -8.55 4.77
CA LYS A 84 -2.38 -9.69 4.81
C LYS A 84 -1.68 -9.85 3.48
N ILE A 85 -0.43 -10.32 3.54
CA ILE A 85 0.38 -10.67 2.37
C ILE A 85 1.13 -11.98 2.65
N ASP A 86 1.11 -12.92 1.72
CA ASP A 86 1.67 -14.26 1.92
C ASP A 86 3.20 -14.31 1.88
N SER A 87 3.89 -13.29 1.34
CA SER A 87 5.33 -13.14 1.51
C SER A 87 5.75 -12.91 2.98
N ASN A 88 4.80 -12.46 3.82
CA ASN A 88 4.97 -12.27 5.25
C ASN A 88 3.78 -12.86 6.03
N PRO A 89 3.58 -14.19 5.99
CA PRO A 89 2.36 -14.85 6.45
C PRO A 89 2.13 -14.75 7.97
N LEU A 90 3.18 -14.47 8.73
CA LEU A 90 3.12 -14.34 10.21
C LEU A 90 2.85 -12.90 10.66
N LEU A 91 2.76 -11.95 9.72
CA LEU A 91 2.40 -10.57 10.02
C LEU A 91 0.92 -10.32 9.76
N THR A 92 0.31 -9.58 10.65
CA THR A 92 -1.00 -8.96 10.45
C THR A 92 -0.84 -7.45 10.45
N HIS A 93 -1.55 -6.79 9.56
CA HIS A 93 -1.52 -5.33 9.47
C HIS A 93 -2.91 -4.80 9.79
N THR A 94 -2.98 -3.92 10.75
CA THR A 94 -4.18 -3.11 10.99
C THR A 94 -4.10 -1.85 10.15
N VAL A 95 -5.11 -1.66 9.28
CA VAL A 95 -5.27 -0.47 8.45
C VAL A 95 -6.38 0.37 9.02
N ARG A 96 -6.07 1.61 9.43
CA ARG A 96 -7.03 2.56 9.98
C ARG A 96 -7.21 3.75 9.06
N VAL A 97 -8.46 4.14 8.83
CA VAL A 97 -8.82 5.34 8.07
C VAL A 97 -8.63 6.58 8.94
N MET A 98 -7.54 7.32 8.72
CA MET A 98 -7.21 8.53 9.49
C MET A 98 -7.89 9.78 8.95
N LYS A 99 -8.24 9.80 7.67
CA LYS A 99 -9.00 10.86 7.02
C LYS A 99 -9.67 10.33 5.76
N LYS A 100 -10.87 10.84 5.48
CA LYS A 100 -11.63 10.64 4.25
C LYS A 100 -12.15 12.00 3.81
N ASP A 101 -11.81 12.43 2.59
CA ASP A 101 -12.13 13.76 2.09
C ASP A 101 -12.25 13.72 0.56
N GLU A 102 -12.96 14.65 -0.04
CA GLU A 102 -13.00 14.79 -1.50
C GLU A 102 -11.66 15.29 -2.04
N HIS A 103 -10.97 16.15 -1.29
CA HIS A 103 -9.69 16.75 -1.67
C HIS A 103 -8.71 16.75 -0.49
N LEU A 104 -7.75 15.82 -0.51
CA LEU A 104 -6.57 15.90 0.35
C LEU A 104 -5.52 16.80 -0.30
N PHE A 105 -5.00 17.77 0.45
CA PHE A 105 -3.96 18.70 -0.04
C PHE A 105 -2.58 18.02 -0.07
N CYS A 106 -2.50 16.84 -0.67
CA CYS A 106 -1.24 16.12 -0.85
C CYS A 106 -1.22 15.39 -2.20
N LEU A 107 -0.02 15.20 -2.73
CA LEU A 107 0.16 14.40 -3.95
C LEU A 107 -0.06 12.91 -3.64
N MET A 108 -0.81 12.23 -4.48
CA MET A 108 -1.09 10.79 -4.36
C MET A 108 -0.48 9.98 -5.50
N PRO A 109 -0.05 8.74 -5.22
CA PRO A 109 0.15 8.20 -3.89
C PRO A 109 1.39 8.79 -3.21
N SER A 110 1.39 8.88 -1.88
CA SER A 110 2.55 9.29 -1.10
C SER A 110 2.52 8.70 0.31
N CYS A 111 3.70 8.52 0.89
CA CYS A 111 3.86 8.22 2.31
C CYS A 111 4.19 9.52 3.03
N LEU A 112 3.28 9.98 3.90
CA LEU A 112 3.41 11.27 4.56
C LEU A 112 4.25 11.19 5.83
N VAL A 113 4.04 10.14 6.61
CA VAL A 113 4.74 9.86 7.86
C VAL A 113 4.87 8.35 8.04
N GLY A 114 5.86 7.92 8.79
CA GLY A 114 6.04 6.51 9.14
C GLY A 114 7.18 6.31 10.11
N SER A 115 7.25 5.11 10.66
CA SER A 115 8.31 4.65 11.57
C SER A 115 8.69 3.21 11.25
N GLY A 116 9.93 2.84 11.59
CA GLY A 116 10.44 1.48 11.50
C GLY A 116 10.80 1.07 10.05
N LEU A 117 12.07 1.13 9.70
CA LEU A 117 12.59 0.45 8.51
C LEU A 117 12.67 -1.05 8.81
N LEU A 118 12.25 -1.89 7.87
CA LEU A 118 12.26 -3.34 8.05
C LEU A 118 13.62 -3.95 7.67
N PRO A 119 14.06 -5.03 8.34
CA PRO A 119 15.36 -5.65 8.09
C PRO A 119 15.44 -6.43 6.78
N CYS A 120 14.30 -6.90 6.26
CA CYS A 120 14.20 -7.65 5.00
C CYS A 120 12.80 -7.54 4.41
N LYS A 121 12.58 -8.16 3.23
CA LYS A 121 11.34 -8.00 2.44
C LYS A 121 10.31 -9.10 2.68
N ASP A 122 10.72 -10.23 3.19
CA ASP A 122 9.89 -11.41 3.37
C ASP A 122 10.24 -12.21 4.62
N ASN A 123 9.40 -13.18 4.96
CA ASN A 123 9.56 -14.09 6.10
C ASN A 123 9.85 -13.36 7.42
N LEU A 124 9.18 -12.23 7.61
CA LEU A 124 9.25 -11.42 8.81
C LEU A 124 8.34 -11.96 9.91
N THR A 125 8.76 -11.73 11.14
CA THR A 125 7.92 -11.89 12.35
C THR A 125 7.99 -10.61 13.15
N SER A 126 6.98 -10.34 14.00
CA SER A 126 6.98 -9.17 14.87
C SER A 126 8.21 -9.14 15.78
N LEU A 127 8.64 -10.31 16.28
CA LEU A 127 9.86 -10.42 17.10
C LEU A 127 11.11 -10.03 16.32
N LYS A 128 11.25 -10.48 15.06
CA LYS A 128 12.41 -10.14 14.21
C LYS A 128 12.44 -8.63 13.90
N ILE A 129 11.28 -8.04 13.68
CA ILE A 129 11.17 -6.60 13.45
C ILE A 129 11.58 -5.83 14.71
N ASN A 130 11.02 -6.16 15.88
CA ASN A 130 11.31 -5.47 17.13
C ASN A 130 12.80 -5.61 17.50
N ASN A 131 13.37 -6.81 17.42
CA ASN A 131 14.79 -7.03 17.69
C ASN A 131 15.70 -6.20 16.77
N TYR A 132 15.32 -6.03 15.50
CA TYR A 132 16.07 -5.17 14.59
C TYR A 132 15.90 -3.69 14.96
N LEU A 133 14.68 -3.22 15.23
CA LEU A 133 14.41 -1.82 15.57
C LEU A 133 15.09 -1.38 16.88
N ASP A 134 15.25 -2.30 17.83
CA ASP A 134 15.92 -2.09 19.11
C ASP A 134 17.46 -2.23 19.01
N SER A 135 17.99 -2.66 17.86
CA SER A 135 19.43 -2.86 17.66
C SER A 135 20.15 -1.59 17.20
N ASP A 136 21.46 -1.55 17.44
CA ASP A 136 22.33 -0.48 16.94
C ASP A 136 22.48 -0.50 15.40
N GLU A 137 22.03 -1.56 14.73
CA GLU A 137 22.04 -1.70 13.28
C GLU A 137 20.79 -1.07 12.61
N ALA A 138 19.80 -0.69 13.42
CA ALA A 138 18.54 -0.10 12.93
C ALA A 138 18.82 1.18 12.14
N LYS A 139 18.38 1.19 10.90
CA LYS A 139 18.45 2.38 10.02
C LYS A 139 17.17 3.17 10.08
N SER A 140 17.31 4.50 9.92
CA SER A 140 16.14 5.38 9.82
C SER A 140 15.36 5.13 8.54
N LEU A 141 14.05 5.24 8.64
CA LEU A 141 13.16 5.20 7.50
C LEU A 141 13.32 6.46 6.64
N ASP A 142 13.59 6.29 5.35
CA ASP A 142 13.57 7.40 4.38
C ASP A 142 12.19 7.48 3.71
N LEU A 143 11.39 8.47 4.12
CA LEU A 143 10.05 8.70 3.56
C LEU A 143 10.08 9.10 2.08
N ARG A 144 11.18 9.68 1.60
CA ARG A 144 11.35 10.01 0.19
C ARG A 144 11.46 8.74 -0.64
N ASP A 145 12.26 7.78 -0.19
CA ASP A 145 12.39 6.49 -0.87
C ASP A 145 11.06 5.75 -0.90
N VAL A 146 10.34 5.71 0.22
CA VAL A 146 9.00 5.12 0.28
C VAL A 146 8.07 5.79 -0.74
N THR A 147 7.98 7.11 -0.71
CA THR A 147 7.13 7.88 -1.63
C THR A 147 7.52 7.67 -3.10
N ASN A 148 8.82 7.59 -3.40
CA ASN A 148 9.29 7.33 -4.76
C ASN A 148 8.86 5.94 -5.25
N ARG A 149 8.92 4.90 -4.39
CA ARG A 149 8.39 3.56 -4.73
C ARG A 149 6.90 3.59 -5.02
N LEU A 150 6.12 4.28 -4.18
CA LEU A 150 4.68 4.41 -4.37
C LEU A 150 4.35 5.11 -5.69
N ARG A 151 5.01 6.23 -5.99
CA ARG A 151 4.81 7.00 -7.22
C ARG A 151 5.29 6.28 -8.47
N ALA A 152 6.36 5.49 -8.36
CA ALA A 152 6.84 4.67 -9.46
C ALA A 152 5.79 3.64 -9.94
N TYR A 153 4.97 3.16 -9.01
CA TYR A 153 3.89 2.21 -9.29
C TYR A 153 2.53 2.89 -9.50
N GLY A 154 2.30 4.04 -8.89
CA GLY A 154 1.00 4.68 -8.70
C GLY A 154 0.22 5.05 -9.96
N SER A 155 -1.06 5.39 -9.75
CA SER A 155 -2.07 5.72 -10.77
C SER A 155 -1.67 6.88 -11.68
N LEU A 156 -0.86 7.81 -11.19
CA LEU A 156 -0.41 8.96 -11.99
C LEU A 156 0.24 8.55 -13.32
N ARG A 157 0.98 7.44 -13.35
CA ARG A 157 1.58 6.91 -14.59
C ARG A 157 0.56 6.26 -15.51
N LYS A 158 -0.42 5.55 -14.94
CA LYS A 158 -1.52 4.95 -15.73
C LYS A 158 -2.37 6.06 -16.35
N ASP A 159 -2.68 7.11 -15.60
CA ASP A 159 -3.50 8.22 -16.08
C ASP A 159 -2.77 9.05 -17.14
N VAL A 160 -1.47 9.34 -16.94
CA VAL A 160 -0.64 10.02 -17.93
C VAL A 160 -0.53 9.16 -19.19
N ASN A 161 -0.22 7.87 -19.08
CA ASN A 161 -0.17 6.98 -20.23
C ASN A 161 -1.52 6.87 -20.95
N LYS A 162 -2.63 6.77 -20.20
CA LYS A 162 -3.98 6.74 -20.77
C LYS A 162 -4.31 8.04 -21.50
N ALA A 163 -4.01 9.19 -20.93
CA ALA A 163 -4.19 10.49 -21.56
C ALA A 163 -3.31 10.64 -22.81
N MET A 164 -2.05 10.18 -22.78
CA MET A 164 -1.14 10.20 -23.93
C MET A 164 -1.64 9.31 -25.07
N VAL A 165 -2.10 8.09 -24.75
CA VAL A 165 -2.67 7.17 -25.76
C VAL A 165 -3.95 7.73 -26.37
N GLN A 166 -4.82 8.35 -25.56
CA GLN A 166 -6.02 9.03 -26.03
C GLN A 166 -5.69 10.23 -26.93
N ALA A 167 -4.56 10.89 -26.69
CA ALA A 167 -4.04 11.98 -27.54
C ALA A 167 -3.28 11.47 -28.78
N GLY A 168 -3.25 10.17 -29.04
CA GLY A 168 -2.57 9.56 -30.20
C GLY A 168 -1.06 9.36 -30.03
N ALA A 169 -0.54 9.49 -28.81
CA ALA A 169 0.87 9.22 -28.51
C ALA A 169 1.09 7.73 -28.13
N SER A 170 2.30 7.23 -28.34
CA SER A 170 2.68 5.90 -27.84
C SER A 170 2.82 5.91 -26.32
N ALA A 171 2.34 4.83 -25.68
CA ALA A 171 2.52 4.66 -24.24
C ALA A 171 4.01 4.64 -23.86
N LEU A 172 4.38 5.37 -22.82
CA LEU A 172 5.74 5.37 -22.30
C LEU A 172 6.02 4.07 -21.55
N ASN A 173 6.92 3.25 -22.05
CA ASN A 173 7.43 2.09 -21.33
C ASN A 173 8.53 2.53 -20.37
N PHE A 174 8.19 2.68 -19.09
CA PHE A 174 9.17 2.91 -18.04
C PHE A 174 9.79 1.58 -17.64
N VAL A 175 10.95 1.26 -18.19
CA VAL A 175 11.77 0.14 -17.70
C VAL A 175 12.37 0.57 -16.37
N GLN A 176 12.01 -0.12 -15.30
CA GLN A 176 12.75 0.02 -14.04
C GLN A 176 14.17 -0.57 -14.26
N LYS A 177 15.19 0.28 -14.11
CA LYS A 177 16.57 -0.19 -13.95
C LYS A 177 16.80 -0.60 -12.50
#